data_23b5a0ffd87bb68aafdae1a3f8928df2
#
_entry.id   23b5a0ffd87bb68aafdae1a3f8928df2
#
_cell.length_a   1.000
_cell.length_b   1.000
_cell.length_c   1.000
_cell.angle_alpha   90.00
_cell.angle_beta   90.00
_cell.angle_gamma   90.00
#
_symmetry.space_group_name_H-M   'P 1'
#
loop_
_entity.id
_entity.type
_entity.pdbx_description
1 polymer ?
#
loop_
_entity_poly.entity_id
_entity_poly.type
_entity_poly.pdbx_seq_one_letter_code
_entity_poly.pdbx_strand_id
1 'polypeptide(L)'
;VAMVKADSITFEMEDNFQKQTNRNRIYIYSPNGIQMLNIPIKHSKEKHQKYKDVRIENDFGWQKNHFKSLEAAYRTSPFFEYFEDDFRPLFEKRHEFLMDLNLEIFELVNNTLGIKIIPEKTTEFFHDVPNFIDLRHLANGKKDTTQLEIYTQVFNDKHGFINNLSIL
;
A
#
# COMPACT_ATOMS: atom_id res chain seq x y z
N VAL A 1 4.32 8.34 7.77
CA VAL A 1 4.72 9.56 8.52
C VAL A 1 3.49 10.27 9.09
N ALA A 2 2.46 10.61 8.28
CA ALA A 2 1.27 11.32 8.77
C ALA A 2 0.57 10.56 9.91
N MET A 3 0.36 9.26 9.77
CA MET A 3 -0.31 8.42 10.78
C MET A 3 0.45 8.35 12.11
N VAL A 4 1.78 8.32 12.06
CA VAL A 4 2.61 8.25 13.30
C VAL A 4 2.55 9.54 14.13
N LYS A 5 2.19 10.65 13.49
CA LYS A 5 2.10 11.98 14.14
C LYS A 5 0.67 12.32 14.59
N ALA A 6 -0.29 11.45 14.30
CA ALA A 6 -1.69 11.68 14.67
C ALA A 6 -2.01 11.10 16.05
N ASP A 7 -2.84 11.78 16.81
CA ASP A 7 -3.33 11.30 18.12
C ASP A 7 -4.33 10.14 17.95
N SER A 8 -5.12 10.19 16.88
CA SER A 8 -6.06 9.13 16.49
C SER A 8 -6.17 9.03 14.98
N ILE A 9 -6.57 7.86 14.48
CA ILE A 9 -6.74 7.58 13.06
C ILE A 9 -8.09 6.91 12.84
N THR A 10 -8.80 7.39 11.82
CA THR A 10 -10.05 6.79 11.37
C THR A 10 -9.93 6.39 9.90
N PHE A 11 -10.22 5.14 9.58
CA PHE A 11 -10.28 4.66 8.20
C PHE A 11 -11.70 4.80 7.63
N GLU A 12 -11.79 5.43 6.47
CA GLU A 12 -13.01 5.51 5.69
C GLU A 12 -13.25 4.19 4.96
N MET A 13 -14.22 3.40 5.46
CA MET A 13 -14.54 2.07 4.94
C MET A 13 -15.60 2.09 3.84
N GLU A 14 -16.38 3.17 3.74
CA GLU A 14 -17.54 3.27 2.86
C GLU A 14 -17.27 4.10 1.58
N ASP A 15 -16.00 4.41 1.29
CA ASP A 15 -15.60 5.13 0.08
C ASP A 15 -15.85 4.28 -1.19
N ASN A 16 -16.03 4.96 -2.30
CA ASN A 16 -16.08 4.31 -3.61
C ASN A 16 -14.67 4.01 -4.12
N PHE A 17 -14.51 2.86 -4.76
CA PHE A 17 -13.24 2.49 -5.34
C PHE A 17 -12.86 3.43 -6.50
N GLN A 18 -11.65 3.96 -6.42
CA GLN A 18 -11.07 4.78 -7.47
C GLN A 18 -9.96 4.00 -8.16
N LYS A 19 -10.13 3.79 -9.47
CA LYS A 19 -9.13 3.13 -10.31
C LYS A 19 -7.84 3.96 -10.39
N GLN A 20 -6.71 3.26 -10.59
CA GLN A 20 -5.40 3.90 -10.78
C GLN A 20 -4.91 4.72 -9.57
N THR A 21 -5.24 4.26 -8.38
CA THR A 21 -4.80 4.85 -7.11
C THR A 21 -3.93 3.87 -6.32
N ASN A 22 -3.33 4.34 -5.23
CA ASN A 22 -2.54 3.51 -4.32
C ASN A 22 -3.37 2.47 -3.54
N ARG A 23 -4.68 2.38 -3.80
CA ARG A 23 -5.52 1.30 -3.23
C ARG A 23 -5.15 -0.08 -3.77
N ASN A 24 -4.70 -0.16 -5.04
CA ASN A 24 -4.28 -1.42 -5.67
C ASN A 24 -2.92 -1.32 -6.39
N ARG A 25 -2.15 -0.25 -6.14
CA ARG A 25 -0.83 -0.03 -6.75
C ARG A 25 0.18 0.39 -5.72
N ILE A 26 1.38 -0.13 -5.85
CA ILE A 26 2.56 0.34 -5.13
C ILE A 26 3.71 0.55 -6.12
N TYR A 27 4.67 1.35 -5.74
CA TYR A 27 5.88 1.62 -6.52
C TYR A 27 7.09 1.23 -5.70
N ILE A 28 7.92 0.36 -6.25
CA ILE A 28 9.16 -0.09 -5.64
C ILE A 28 10.36 0.39 -6.44
N TYR A 29 11.52 0.43 -5.78
CA TYR A 29 12.78 0.71 -6.45
C TYR A 29 13.40 -0.61 -6.92
N SER A 30 13.41 -0.83 -8.22
CA SER A 30 13.96 -2.04 -8.84
C SER A 30 15.32 -1.77 -9.48
N PRO A 31 16.07 -2.82 -9.88
CA PRO A 31 17.32 -2.66 -10.63
C PRO A 31 17.19 -1.84 -11.92
N ASN A 32 15.97 -1.69 -12.45
CA ASN A 32 15.67 -0.92 -13.66
C ASN A 32 15.00 0.43 -13.40
N GLY A 33 15.03 0.91 -12.15
CA GLY A 33 14.36 2.13 -11.71
C GLY A 33 13.01 1.86 -11.07
N ILE A 34 12.07 2.78 -11.21
CA ILE A 34 10.74 2.65 -10.60
C ILE A 34 9.98 1.51 -11.27
N GLN A 35 9.50 0.57 -10.45
CA GLN A 35 8.62 -0.51 -10.89
C GLN A 35 7.27 -0.39 -10.18
N MET A 36 6.19 -0.42 -10.95
CA MET A 36 4.84 -0.47 -10.44
C MET A 36 4.39 -1.92 -10.24
N LEU A 37 3.93 -2.24 -9.05
CA LEU A 37 3.25 -3.49 -8.74
C LEU A 37 1.76 -3.20 -8.61
N ASN A 38 0.96 -3.89 -9.40
CA ASN A 38 -0.48 -3.69 -9.46
C ASN A 38 -1.23 -4.97 -9.09
N ILE A 39 -2.09 -4.88 -8.09
CA ILE A 39 -2.99 -5.97 -7.72
C ILE A 39 -4.15 -5.97 -8.72
N PRO A 40 -4.33 -7.05 -9.50
CA PRO A 40 -5.43 -7.15 -10.44
C PRO A 40 -6.76 -7.31 -9.71
N ILE A 41 -7.79 -6.64 -10.21
CA ILE A 41 -9.13 -6.68 -9.62
C ILE A 41 -10.15 -7.18 -10.63
N LYS A 42 -11.18 -7.87 -10.15
CA LYS A 42 -12.30 -8.30 -10.98
C LYS A 42 -13.06 -7.10 -11.51
N HIS A 43 -13.41 -7.15 -12.78
CA HIS A 43 -14.18 -6.10 -13.39
C HIS A 43 -15.59 -6.09 -12.84
N SER A 44 -16.03 -4.94 -12.30
CA SER A 44 -17.42 -4.72 -11.92
C SER A 44 -18.15 -3.92 -13.00
N LYS A 45 -19.41 -4.26 -13.22
CA LYS A 45 -20.34 -3.50 -14.06
C LYS A 45 -20.95 -2.31 -13.32
N GLU A 46 -20.76 -2.23 -12.00
CA GLU A 46 -21.28 -1.15 -11.17
C GLU A 46 -20.53 0.15 -11.45
N LYS A 47 -21.31 1.22 -11.61
CA LYS A 47 -20.74 2.56 -11.88
C LYS A 47 -19.99 3.13 -10.65
N HIS A 48 -20.42 2.76 -9.45
CA HIS A 48 -19.86 3.20 -8.17
C HIS A 48 -19.72 2.01 -7.23
N GLN A 49 -18.72 1.17 -7.47
CA GLN A 49 -18.43 0.04 -6.61
C GLN A 49 -17.80 0.53 -5.29
N LYS A 50 -18.31 0.06 -4.16
CA LYS A 50 -17.71 0.31 -2.86
C LYS A 50 -16.32 -0.33 -2.78
N TYR A 51 -15.36 0.35 -2.15
CA TYR A 51 -13.99 -0.16 -2.03
C TYR A 51 -13.95 -1.51 -1.27
N LYS A 52 -14.77 -1.68 -0.24
CA LYS A 52 -14.87 -2.93 0.52
C LYS A 52 -15.35 -4.12 -0.32
N ASP A 53 -16.09 -3.89 -1.41
CA ASP A 53 -16.65 -4.94 -2.27
C ASP A 53 -15.76 -5.27 -3.48
N VAL A 54 -14.59 -4.61 -3.59
CA VAL A 54 -13.65 -4.86 -4.69
C VAL A 54 -12.96 -6.20 -4.51
N ARG A 55 -13.21 -7.13 -5.45
CA ARG A 55 -12.62 -8.47 -5.44
C ARG A 55 -11.32 -8.50 -6.22
N ILE A 56 -10.35 -9.22 -5.69
CA ILE A 56 -9.05 -9.47 -6.34
C ILE A 56 -9.23 -10.53 -7.43
N GLU A 57 -8.58 -10.30 -8.58
CA GLU A 57 -8.50 -11.28 -9.65
C GLU A 57 -7.27 -12.16 -9.42
N ASN A 58 -7.51 -13.39 -9.00
CA ASN A 58 -6.45 -14.30 -8.55
C ASN A 58 -5.92 -15.26 -9.64
N ASP A 59 -6.49 -15.22 -10.87
CA ASP A 59 -6.15 -16.17 -11.91
C ASP A 59 -4.79 -15.87 -12.59
N PHE A 60 -4.23 -14.68 -12.38
CA PHE A 60 -3.00 -14.22 -13.05
C PHE A 60 -1.71 -14.43 -12.23
N GLY A 61 -1.75 -15.09 -11.07
CA GLY A 61 -0.58 -15.37 -10.24
C GLY A 61 0.20 -14.12 -9.83
N TRP A 62 -0.48 -12.99 -9.62
CA TRP A 62 0.10 -11.69 -9.30
C TRP A 62 0.96 -11.74 -8.04
N GLN A 63 0.58 -12.51 -7.04
CA GLN A 63 1.29 -12.65 -5.77
C GLN A 63 2.72 -13.16 -6.00
N LYS A 64 2.86 -14.25 -6.76
CA LYS A 64 4.17 -14.81 -7.10
C LYS A 64 5.04 -13.80 -7.86
N ASN A 65 4.44 -13.04 -8.78
CA ASN A 65 5.16 -12.05 -9.57
C ASN A 65 5.60 -10.86 -8.71
N HIS A 66 4.73 -10.39 -7.81
CA HIS A 66 5.06 -9.32 -6.88
C HIS A 66 6.17 -9.73 -5.92
N PHE A 67 6.05 -10.91 -5.31
CA PHE A 67 7.07 -11.39 -4.39
C PHE A 67 8.44 -11.54 -5.07
N LYS A 68 8.50 -12.12 -6.28
CA LYS A 68 9.73 -12.15 -7.07
C LYS A 68 10.30 -10.77 -7.39
N SER A 69 9.44 -9.78 -7.61
CA SER A 69 9.89 -8.41 -7.84
C SER A 69 10.50 -7.80 -6.59
N LEU A 70 9.93 -8.07 -5.41
CA LEU A 70 10.49 -7.66 -4.12
C LEU A 70 11.83 -8.36 -3.86
N GLU A 71 11.92 -9.67 -4.08
CA GLU A 71 13.17 -10.42 -3.97
C GLU A 71 14.26 -9.82 -4.88
N ALA A 72 13.93 -9.57 -6.15
CA ALA A 72 14.88 -9.01 -7.11
C ALA A 72 15.32 -7.58 -6.75
N ALA A 73 14.44 -6.80 -6.13
CA ALA A 73 14.72 -5.43 -5.73
C ALA A 73 15.52 -5.34 -4.42
N TYR A 74 15.23 -6.18 -3.43
CA TYR A 74 15.67 -5.95 -2.05
C TYR A 74 16.48 -7.09 -1.43
N ARG A 75 16.70 -8.22 -2.11
CA ARG A 75 17.46 -9.35 -1.55
C ARG A 75 18.90 -9.00 -1.14
N THR A 76 19.49 -7.98 -1.74
CA THR A 76 20.81 -7.46 -1.35
C THR A 76 20.75 -6.45 -0.21
N SER A 77 19.55 -6.05 0.21
CA SER A 77 19.37 -5.20 1.37
C SER A 77 19.50 -6.00 2.66
N PRO A 78 20.26 -5.52 3.66
CA PRO A 78 20.47 -6.27 4.92
C PRO A 78 19.18 -6.61 5.67
N PHE A 79 18.15 -5.78 5.53
CA PHE A 79 16.90 -5.95 6.24
C PHE A 79 15.88 -6.83 5.52
N PHE A 80 16.03 -7.06 4.21
CA PHE A 80 15.07 -7.88 3.46
C PHE A 80 15.03 -9.31 3.99
N GLU A 81 16.18 -9.94 4.18
CA GLU A 81 16.27 -11.30 4.70
C GLU A 81 15.62 -11.44 6.10
N TYR A 82 15.76 -10.41 6.92
CA TYR A 82 15.16 -10.37 8.26
C TYR A 82 13.63 -10.30 8.23
N PHE A 83 13.05 -9.55 7.28
CA PHE A 83 11.60 -9.34 7.21
C PHE A 83 10.90 -10.24 6.17
N GLU A 84 11.64 -10.97 5.36
CA GLU A 84 11.09 -11.79 4.27
C GLU A 84 10.03 -12.77 4.77
N ASP A 85 10.29 -13.45 5.88
CA ASP A 85 9.38 -14.44 6.44
C ASP A 85 8.08 -13.84 7.00
N ASP A 86 8.12 -12.59 7.46
CA ASP A 86 6.93 -11.87 7.91
C ASP A 86 6.02 -11.48 6.74
N PHE A 87 6.62 -11.08 5.60
CA PHE A 87 5.87 -10.65 4.41
C PHE A 87 5.42 -11.79 3.51
N ARG A 88 6.14 -12.89 3.46
CA ARG A 88 5.85 -14.03 2.58
C ARG A 88 4.41 -14.55 2.66
N PRO A 89 3.79 -14.70 3.83
CA PRO A 89 2.41 -15.20 3.95
C PRO A 89 1.38 -14.35 3.20
N LEU A 90 1.59 -13.03 3.05
CA LEU A 90 0.70 -12.17 2.26
C LEU A 90 0.65 -12.56 0.78
N PHE A 91 1.73 -13.14 0.26
CA PHE A 91 1.86 -13.54 -1.14
C PHE A 91 1.55 -15.02 -1.36
N GLU A 92 1.41 -15.80 -0.31
CA GLU A 92 1.03 -17.23 -0.37
C GLU A 92 -0.46 -17.44 -0.12
N LYS A 93 -1.05 -16.62 0.75
CA LYS A 93 -2.46 -16.67 1.09
C LYS A 93 -3.31 -16.07 -0.05
N ARG A 94 -4.40 -16.75 -0.41
CA ARG A 94 -5.38 -16.21 -1.35
C ARG A 94 -6.26 -15.17 -0.63
N HIS A 95 -6.27 -13.95 -1.15
CA HIS A 95 -7.13 -12.87 -0.68
C HIS A 95 -8.30 -12.70 -1.64
N GLU A 96 -9.51 -12.55 -1.10
CA GLU A 96 -10.70 -12.35 -1.91
C GLU A 96 -11.00 -10.86 -2.14
N PHE A 97 -10.88 -10.04 -1.10
CA PHE A 97 -11.19 -8.61 -1.15
C PHE A 97 -9.94 -7.76 -1.03
N LEU A 98 -9.90 -6.69 -1.83
CA LEU A 98 -8.75 -5.77 -1.86
C LEU A 98 -8.60 -5.00 -0.55
N MET A 99 -9.70 -4.60 0.07
CA MET A 99 -9.67 -3.89 1.34
C MET A 99 -9.10 -4.74 2.47
N ASP A 100 -9.48 -6.03 2.53
CA ASP A 100 -8.99 -6.95 3.57
C ASP A 100 -7.48 -7.15 3.45
N LEU A 101 -6.98 -7.35 2.23
CA LEU A 101 -5.54 -7.42 1.98
C LEU A 101 -4.83 -6.14 2.44
N ASN A 102 -5.35 -4.96 2.11
CA ASN A 102 -4.72 -3.71 2.49
C ASN A 102 -4.73 -3.47 4.00
N LEU A 103 -5.76 -3.90 4.71
CA LEU A 103 -5.78 -3.86 6.18
C LEU A 103 -4.77 -4.83 6.79
N GLU A 104 -4.64 -6.04 6.25
CA GLU A 104 -3.66 -7.03 6.69
C GLU A 104 -2.22 -6.51 6.46
N ILE A 105 -1.95 -5.91 5.30
CA ILE A 105 -0.66 -5.25 5.02
C ILE A 105 -0.41 -4.11 6.02
N PHE A 106 -1.41 -3.29 6.31
CA PHE A 106 -1.28 -2.20 7.26
C PHE A 106 -0.91 -2.69 8.66
N GLU A 107 -1.57 -3.75 9.15
CA GLU A 107 -1.27 -4.35 10.44
C GLU A 107 0.15 -4.93 10.47
N LEU A 108 0.54 -5.66 9.42
CA LEU A 108 1.88 -6.23 9.32
C LEU A 108 2.96 -5.14 9.33
N VAL A 109 2.82 -4.11 8.51
CA VAL A 109 3.80 -3.00 8.44
C VAL A 109 3.90 -2.29 9.80
N ASN A 110 2.79 -2.03 10.47
CA ASN A 110 2.83 -1.42 11.80
C ASN A 110 3.55 -2.30 12.83
N ASN A 111 3.27 -3.60 12.82
CA ASN A 111 3.94 -4.55 13.73
C ASN A 111 5.45 -4.61 13.44
N THR A 112 5.83 -4.68 12.19
CA THR A 112 7.23 -4.70 11.74
C THR A 112 7.98 -3.42 12.17
N LEU A 113 7.32 -2.27 12.09
CA LEU A 113 7.89 -0.98 12.50
C LEU A 113 7.78 -0.70 14.02
N GLY A 114 7.17 -1.61 14.80
CA GLY A 114 6.92 -1.41 16.22
C GLY A 114 5.92 -0.29 16.53
N ILE A 115 5.06 0.06 15.58
CA ILE A 115 4.09 1.15 15.67
C ILE A 115 2.76 0.57 16.17
N LYS A 116 2.26 1.10 17.29
CA LYS A 116 0.96 0.70 17.85
C LYS A 116 -0.13 1.68 17.42
N ILE A 117 -0.72 1.42 16.27
CA ILE A 117 -1.85 2.20 15.76
C ILE A 117 -3.05 1.26 15.63
N ILE A 118 -4.14 1.58 16.32
CA ILE A 118 -5.43 0.90 16.19
C ILE A 118 -6.41 1.91 15.57
N PRO A 119 -6.66 1.83 14.25
CA PRO A 119 -7.55 2.78 13.60
C PRO A 119 -9.01 2.49 13.94
N GLU A 120 -9.77 3.53 14.15
CA GLU A 120 -11.22 3.45 14.10
C GLU A 120 -11.68 3.22 12.67
N LYS A 121 -12.90 2.69 12.48
CA LYS A 121 -13.46 2.41 11.15
C LYS A 121 -14.83 3.07 11.05
N THR A 122 -15.07 3.78 9.95
CA THR A 122 -16.39 4.36 9.69
C THR A 122 -17.39 3.27 9.33
N THR A 123 -18.65 3.51 9.66
CA THR A 123 -19.80 2.65 9.27
C THR A 123 -20.65 3.27 8.18
N GLU A 124 -20.42 4.55 7.90
CA GLU A 124 -21.08 5.32 6.85
C GLU A 124 -20.07 6.29 6.21
N PHE A 125 -20.35 6.76 5.00
CA PHE A 125 -19.47 7.68 4.28
C PHE A 125 -19.72 9.12 4.72
N PHE A 126 -18.65 9.79 5.14
CA PHE A 126 -18.68 11.20 5.51
C PHE A 126 -18.08 12.06 4.40
N HIS A 127 -18.90 12.93 3.78
CA HIS A 127 -18.42 13.89 2.78
C HIS A 127 -17.48 14.91 3.40
N ASP A 128 -17.91 15.51 4.49
CA ASP A 128 -17.18 16.52 5.24
C ASP A 128 -16.78 15.98 6.61
N VAL A 129 -15.54 16.26 7.00
CA VAL A 129 -14.97 15.81 8.28
C VAL A 129 -14.33 17.02 9.01
N PRO A 130 -15.15 18.01 9.43
CA PRO A 130 -14.64 19.31 9.88
C PRO A 130 -13.74 19.24 11.12
N ASN A 131 -13.84 18.17 11.91
CA ASN A 131 -13.06 17.94 13.13
C ASN A 131 -11.81 17.07 12.90
N PHE A 132 -11.54 16.68 11.66
CA PHE A 132 -10.43 15.80 11.28
C PHE A 132 -9.60 16.40 10.15
N ILE A 133 -8.36 15.98 10.08
CA ILE A 133 -7.52 16.24 8.89
C ILE A 133 -7.86 15.17 7.86
N ASP A 134 -8.50 15.57 6.75
CA ASP A 134 -8.85 14.66 5.66
C ASP A 134 -7.62 14.32 4.83
N LEU A 135 -7.14 13.08 4.95
CA LEU A 135 -6.01 12.54 4.22
C LEU A 135 -6.42 11.52 3.13
N ARG A 136 -7.72 11.37 2.83
CA ARG A 136 -8.21 10.42 1.80
C ARG A 136 -7.60 10.68 0.42
N HIS A 137 -7.21 11.94 0.14
CA HIS A 137 -6.54 12.31 -1.11
C HIS A 137 -5.16 11.64 -1.28
N LEU A 138 -4.48 11.23 -0.20
CA LEU A 138 -3.17 10.54 -0.26
C LEU A 138 -3.28 9.15 -0.90
N ALA A 139 -4.46 8.54 -0.92
CA ALA A 139 -4.68 7.32 -1.70
C ALA A 139 -4.49 7.54 -3.22
N ASN A 140 -4.52 8.79 -3.68
CA ASN A 140 -4.22 9.16 -5.07
C ASN A 140 -2.80 9.71 -5.15
N GLY A 141 -1.80 8.84 -5.35
CA GLY A 141 -0.39 9.20 -5.37
C GLY A 141 0.03 10.31 -6.36
N LYS A 142 -0.82 10.62 -7.35
CA LYS A 142 -0.58 11.74 -8.28
C LYS A 142 -0.73 13.11 -7.63
N LYS A 143 -1.38 13.20 -6.48
CA LYS A 143 -1.63 14.44 -5.73
C LYS A 143 -0.73 14.59 -4.51
N ASP A 144 0.08 13.58 -4.22
CA ASP A 144 1.01 13.65 -3.10
C ASP A 144 2.25 14.43 -3.52
N THR A 145 2.41 15.62 -2.95
CA THR A 145 3.56 16.51 -3.14
C THR A 145 4.50 16.50 -1.94
N THR A 146 4.31 15.56 -1.01
CA THR A 146 5.16 15.47 0.19
C THR A 146 6.60 15.20 -0.23
N GLN A 147 7.51 16.08 0.17
CA GLN A 147 8.94 15.85 0.04
C GLN A 147 9.44 15.21 1.34
N LEU A 148 10.09 14.07 1.20
CA LEU A 148 10.76 13.40 2.31
C LEU A 148 12.23 13.82 2.36
N GLU A 149 12.82 13.76 3.55
CA GLU A 149 14.26 13.88 3.69
C GLU A 149 14.97 12.77 2.88
N ILE A 150 16.13 13.10 2.32
CA ILE A 150 16.92 12.15 1.54
C ILE A 150 17.42 11.05 2.48
N TYR A 151 17.16 9.80 2.10
CA TYR A 151 17.63 8.61 2.78
C TYR A 151 18.28 7.65 1.80
N THR A 152 19.09 6.73 2.27
CA THR A 152 19.76 5.73 1.42
C THR A 152 18.74 4.78 0.79
N GLN A 153 18.73 4.69 -0.53
CA GLN A 153 17.89 3.78 -1.30
C GLN A 153 18.77 2.75 -2.02
N VAL A 154 18.22 1.53 -2.23
CA VAL A 154 18.99 0.35 -2.71
C VAL A 154 19.72 0.61 -4.04
N PHE A 155 19.14 1.38 -4.95
CA PHE A 155 19.74 1.67 -6.26
C PHE A 155 20.06 3.16 -6.45
N ASN A 156 20.34 3.86 -5.36
CA ASN A 156 20.63 5.29 -5.39
C ASN A 156 21.82 5.63 -6.29
N ASP A 157 22.86 4.80 -6.28
CA ASP A 157 24.06 5.00 -7.10
C ASP A 157 23.79 4.85 -8.61
N LYS A 158 22.74 4.07 -8.95
CA LYS A 158 22.41 3.78 -10.35
C LYS A 158 21.41 4.76 -10.95
N HIS A 159 20.40 5.17 -10.19
CA HIS A 159 19.27 5.93 -10.70
C HIS A 159 18.98 7.21 -9.91
N GLY A 160 19.77 7.52 -8.88
CA GLY A 160 19.55 8.67 -8.00
C GLY A 160 18.42 8.46 -6.99
N PHE A 161 18.18 9.49 -6.19
CA PHE A 161 17.11 9.46 -5.20
C PHE A 161 15.72 9.56 -5.86
N ILE A 162 14.81 8.68 -5.48
CA ILE A 162 13.44 8.66 -5.96
C ILE A 162 12.52 8.95 -4.77
N ASN A 163 11.76 10.04 -4.86
CA ASN A 163 10.80 10.42 -3.84
C ASN A 163 9.52 9.57 -3.92
N ASN A 164 8.81 9.43 -2.82
CA ASN A 164 7.49 8.80 -2.73
C ASN A 164 7.41 7.34 -3.22
N LEU A 165 8.49 6.58 -3.03
CA LEU A 165 8.43 5.13 -3.16
C LEU A 165 7.65 4.52 -1.99
N SER A 166 6.93 3.43 -2.26
CA SER A 166 6.33 2.63 -1.21
C SER A 166 7.43 2.07 -0.30
N ILE A 167 7.22 2.15 1.00
CA ILE A 167 8.14 1.58 1.98
C ILE A 167 7.94 0.08 1.98
N LEU A 168 8.92 -0.63 1.55
CA LEU A 168 9.19 -2.03 1.88
C LEU A 168 10.70 -2.21 1.97
#